data_899dd653fead172ca6d73bbcc621bd30
#
_entry.id   899dd653fead172ca6d73bbcc621bd30
#
_cell.length_a   1.000
_cell.length_b   1.000
_cell.length_c   1.000
_cell.angle_alpha   90.00
_cell.angle_beta   90.00
_cell.angle_gamma   90.00
#
_symmetry.space_group_name_H-M   'P 1'
#
loop_
_entity.id
_entity.type
_entity.pdbx_description
1 polymer ?
#
loop_
_entity_poly.entity_id
_entity_poly.type
_entity_poly.pdbx_seq_one_letter_code
_entity_poly.pdbx_strand_id
1 'polypeptide(L)'
;MDSRTQPTLSKSSVSEWNIKRKYEVFLLNSRTQPTLSKSSVSEWNNKRNYEVSEWNNKRNCLLLHITYKLSTYIIHTMSITTHNLAIGYDKKTVATNLNAEFKDGELTCLLGPNGIGKSTFLRTIMGIQPPLAGNIIYNNGGKDIELKNMSQKDIARMVSIVLTDKPDVGNITVEEIVSMGRNPYTGFWGTLNEEDKKIVEKTVDIVGLSRYMKTPIGQLSDGERQKIMTAKALAQETPIILLDEPTSFLDFQSKVEMMKLLRDLAHDMEKTIVLSTHDLMLAEKMGDKLWWMESTLQPISKDRLSNYLTDVLDTTVERTRML
;
A
#
# COMPACT_ATOMS: atom_id res chain seq x y z
N MET A 1 -25.65 14.81 -37.92
CA MET A 1 -24.86 15.88 -37.28
C MET A 1 -23.94 15.19 -36.27
N ASP A 2 -22.70 15.17 -36.64
CA ASP A 2 -21.65 14.31 -36.07
C ASP A 2 -20.89 15.13 -35.02
N SER A 3 -21.01 14.78 -33.71
CA SER A 3 -20.24 15.43 -32.64
C SER A 3 -19.09 14.53 -32.26
N ARG A 4 -17.94 14.75 -32.87
CA ARG A 4 -16.67 14.11 -32.53
C ARG A 4 -16.20 14.62 -31.16
N THR A 5 -16.20 13.79 -30.15
CA THR A 5 -15.52 14.01 -28.88
C THR A 5 -14.00 13.90 -29.08
N GLN A 6 -13.27 15.00 -28.92
CA GLN A 6 -11.82 15.02 -28.88
C GLN A 6 -11.33 14.33 -27.58
N PRO A 7 -10.29 13.46 -27.65
CA PRO A 7 -9.71 12.86 -26.46
C PRO A 7 -8.89 13.92 -25.69
N THR A 8 -9.19 14.09 -24.41
CA THR A 8 -8.40 14.92 -23.47
C THR A 8 -7.07 14.20 -23.18
N LEU A 9 -5.98 14.80 -23.65
CA LEU A 9 -4.61 14.33 -23.35
C LEU A 9 -4.29 14.50 -21.86
N SER A 10 -3.71 13.47 -21.24
CA SER A 10 -3.25 13.51 -19.85
C SER A 10 -2.08 14.51 -19.67
N LYS A 11 -1.85 14.99 -18.42
CA LYS A 11 -0.76 15.95 -18.13
C LYS A 11 0.64 15.40 -18.49
N SER A 12 0.84 14.09 -18.52
CA SER A 12 2.08 13.43 -18.94
C SER A 12 2.31 13.55 -20.46
N SER A 13 1.26 13.40 -21.26
CA SER A 13 1.35 13.53 -22.72
C SER A 13 1.60 14.97 -23.19
N VAL A 14 1.16 15.98 -22.42
CA VAL A 14 1.44 17.40 -22.69
C VAL A 14 2.91 17.75 -22.42
N SER A 15 3.53 17.16 -21.37
CA SER A 15 4.94 17.36 -21.08
C SER A 15 5.86 16.72 -22.13
N GLU A 16 5.52 15.52 -22.63
CA GLU A 16 6.24 14.84 -23.71
C GLU A 16 6.13 15.62 -25.04
N TRP A 17 4.94 16.16 -25.34
CA TRP A 17 4.72 16.96 -26.55
C TRP A 17 5.51 18.27 -26.51
N ASN A 18 5.58 18.95 -25.35
CA ASN A 18 6.37 20.17 -25.15
C ASN A 18 7.89 19.92 -25.27
N ILE A 19 8.37 18.78 -24.81
CA ILE A 19 9.78 18.38 -24.95
C ILE A 19 10.09 18.11 -26.44
N LYS A 20 9.24 17.37 -27.15
CA LYS A 20 9.41 17.06 -28.55
C LYS A 20 9.41 18.32 -29.40
N ARG A 21 8.51 19.27 -29.14
CA ARG A 21 8.41 20.56 -29.86
C ARG A 21 9.62 21.47 -29.61
N LYS A 22 10.15 21.54 -28.39
CA LYS A 22 11.41 22.24 -28.10
C LYS A 22 12.59 21.66 -28.87
N TYR A 23 12.61 20.36 -29.07
CA TYR A 23 13.68 19.68 -29.83
C TYR A 23 13.59 19.93 -31.35
N GLU A 24 12.39 19.94 -31.93
CA GLU A 24 12.19 20.25 -33.32
C GLU A 24 12.57 21.73 -33.65
N VAL A 25 12.24 22.66 -32.75
CA VAL A 25 12.65 24.07 -32.85
C VAL A 25 14.17 24.21 -32.72
N PHE A 26 14.82 23.42 -31.86
CA PHE A 26 16.28 23.41 -31.75
C PHE A 26 16.97 22.86 -33.00
N LEU A 27 16.45 21.79 -33.60
CA LEU A 27 16.95 21.23 -34.86
C LEU A 27 16.73 22.16 -36.07
N LEU A 28 15.65 22.92 -36.13
CA LEU A 28 15.35 23.91 -37.14
C LEU A 28 16.30 25.12 -37.05
N ASN A 29 16.60 25.61 -35.85
CA ASN A 29 17.52 26.70 -35.61
C ASN A 29 19.00 26.31 -35.88
N SER A 30 19.35 25.03 -35.86
CA SER A 30 20.70 24.56 -36.18
C SER A 30 21.01 24.53 -37.68
N ARG A 31 20.04 24.77 -38.56
CA ARG A 31 20.20 24.81 -40.05
C ARG A 31 20.54 26.18 -40.61
N THR A 32 20.45 27.26 -39.81
CA THR A 32 20.87 28.61 -40.22
C THR A 32 22.18 28.96 -39.52
N GLN A 33 23.32 28.73 -40.18
CA GLN A 33 24.64 29.05 -39.64
C GLN A 33 25.09 30.48 -40.05
N PRO A 34 25.58 31.29 -39.07
CA PRO A 34 26.52 32.37 -39.36
C PRO A 34 27.96 31.79 -39.36
N THR A 35 28.85 32.37 -40.17
CA THR A 35 30.28 32.01 -40.29
C THR A 35 31.01 32.21 -38.97
N LEU A 36 31.26 31.13 -38.26
CA LEU A 36 31.97 31.11 -36.98
C LEU A 36 33.46 30.78 -37.15
N SER A 37 34.34 31.37 -36.32
CA SER A 37 35.78 31.06 -36.28
C SER A 37 36.04 29.62 -35.84
N LYS A 38 37.24 29.03 -36.20
CA LYS A 38 37.54 27.64 -35.87
C LYS A 38 37.51 27.33 -34.36
N SER A 39 37.83 28.29 -33.50
CA SER A 39 37.76 28.12 -32.03
C SER A 39 36.32 28.04 -31.49
N SER A 40 35.41 28.84 -32.04
CA SER A 40 33.99 28.81 -31.67
C SER A 40 33.27 27.56 -32.18
N VAL A 41 33.73 26.95 -33.27
CA VAL A 41 33.23 25.63 -33.75
C VAL A 41 33.59 24.48 -32.82
N SER A 42 34.84 24.48 -32.29
CA SER A 42 35.29 23.42 -31.33
C SER A 42 34.53 23.51 -30.00
N GLU A 43 34.30 24.71 -29.49
CA GLU A 43 33.52 24.94 -28.26
C GLU A 43 32.06 24.53 -28.43
N TRP A 44 31.45 24.86 -29.56
CA TRP A 44 30.09 24.47 -29.91
C TRP A 44 29.93 22.95 -30.06
N ASN A 45 30.89 22.27 -30.71
CA ASN A 45 30.89 20.82 -30.86
C ASN A 45 31.06 20.10 -29.47
N ASN A 46 31.90 20.62 -28.59
CA ASN A 46 32.07 20.07 -27.24
C ASN A 46 30.78 20.24 -26.42
N LYS A 47 30.15 21.41 -26.47
CA LYS A 47 28.88 21.66 -25.77
C LYS A 47 27.76 20.78 -26.30
N ARG A 48 27.66 20.62 -27.63
CA ARG A 48 26.69 19.73 -28.29
C ARG A 48 26.90 18.26 -27.91
N ASN A 49 28.14 17.79 -27.90
CA ASN A 49 28.46 16.41 -27.50
C ASN A 49 28.14 16.15 -26.02
N TYR A 50 28.35 17.13 -25.14
CA TYR A 50 27.98 17.06 -23.72
C TYR A 50 26.46 16.99 -23.56
N GLU A 51 25.72 17.86 -24.21
CA GLU A 51 24.25 17.90 -24.17
C GLU A 51 23.62 16.62 -24.73
N VAL A 52 24.16 16.06 -25.82
CA VAL A 52 23.75 14.77 -26.39
C VAL A 52 24.04 13.60 -25.46
N SER A 53 25.21 13.61 -24.79
CA SER A 53 25.55 12.57 -23.82
C SER A 53 24.66 12.60 -22.58
N GLU A 54 24.36 13.78 -22.06
CA GLU A 54 23.44 13.99 -20.94
C GLU A 54 22.02 13.57 -21.31
N TRP A 55 21.55 13.89 -22.51
CA TRP A 55 20.25 13.46 -23.02
C TRP A 55 20.17 11.94 -23.19
N ASN A 56 21.21 11.29 -23.75
CA ASN A 56 21.26 9.84 -23.89
C ASN A 56 21.28 9.13 -22.52
N ASN A 57 21.97 9.70 -21.53
CA ASN A 57 21.97 9.20 -20.17
C ASN A 57 20.59 9.33 -19.52
N LYS A 58 19.93 10.47 -19.66
CA LYS A 58 18.56 10.67 -19.15
C LYS A 58 17.53 9.76 -19.85
N ARG A 59 17.66 9.60 -21.18
CA ARG A 59 16.82 8.68 -21.96
C ARG A 59 17.02 7.22 -21.57
N ASN A 60 18.27 6.79 -21.40
CA ASN A 60 18.59 5.43 -20.97
C ASN A 60 18.10 5.19 -19.53
N CYS A 61 18.22 6.17 -18.63
CA CYS A 61 17.69 6.11 -17.29
C CYS A 61 16.13 6.03 -17.30
N LEU A 62 15.48 6.81 -18.16
CA LEU A 62 14.02 6.77 -18.32
C LEU A 62 13.56 5.43 -18.93
N LEU A 63 14.26 4.95 -19.97
CA LEU A 63 13.97 3.64 -20.58
C LEU A 63 14.21 2.49 -19.60
N LEU A 64 15.30 2.53 -18.83
CA LEU A 64 15.57 1.57 -17.75
C LEU A 64 14.49 1.63 -16.67
N HIS A 65 14.05 2.83 -16.29
CA HIS A 65 12.98 3.03 -15.32
C HIS A 65 11.63 2.52 -15.84
N ILE A 66 11.31 2.80 -17.11
CA ILE A 66 10.10 2.30 -17.78
C ILE A 66 10.18 0.78 -17.96
N THR A 67 11.34 0.24 -18.37
CA THR A 67 11.51 -1.21 -18.54
C THR A 67 11.50 -1.93 -17.19
N TYR A 68 12.10 -1.33 -16.15
CA TYR A 68 12.02 -1.81 -14.77
C TYR A 68 10.57 -1.76 -14.26
N LYS A 69 9.84 -0.65 -14.45
CA LYS A 69 8.40 -0.56 -14.11
C LYS A 69 7.56 -1.56 -14.91
N LEU A 70 7.80 -1.72 -16.21
CA LEU A 70 7.06 -2.68 -17.03
C LEU A 70 7.40 -4.13 -16.64
N SER A 71 8.66 -4.45 -16.33
CA SER A 71 9.02 -5.78 -15.86
C SER A 71 8.47 -6.06 -14.45
N THR A 72 8.43 -5.06 -13.59
CA THR A 72 7.80 -5.14 -12.26
C THR A 72 6.28 -5.22 -12.40
N TYR A 73 5.68 -4.49 -13.33
CA TYR A 73 4.24 -4.51 -13.61
C TYR A 73 3.75 -5.88 -14.16
N ILE A 74 4.57 -6.54 -14.97
CA ILE A 74 4.25 -7.88 -15.50
C ILE A 74 4.44 -8.97 -14.43
N ILE A 75 5.24 -8.72 -13.39
CA ILE A 75 5.67 -9.76 -12.44
C ILE A 75 4.91 -9.70 -11.09
N HIS A 76 4.25 -8.59 -10.72
CA HIS A 76 3.78 -8.39 -9.34
C HIS A 76 2.35 -7.83 -9.22
N THR A 77 1.43 -8.16 -10.11
CA THR A 77 0.01 -7.95 -9.78
C THR A 77 -0.40 -8.94 -8.71
N MET A 78 -0.49 -8.46 -7.48
CA MET A 78 -0.92 -9.29 -6.35
C MET A 78 -2.32 -8.89 -5.96
N SER A 79 -3.23 -9.85 -5.98
CA SER A 79 -4.58 -9.62 -5.48
C SER A 79 -5.07 -10.78 -4.62
N ILE A 80 -6.01 -10.47 -3.74
CA ILE A 80 -6.78 -11.47 -3.00
C ILE A 80 -8.22 -11.39 -3.46
N THR A 81 -8.80 -12.52 -3.82
CA THR A 81 -10.21 -12.61 -4.16
C THR A 81 -10.90 -13.62 -3.25
N THR A 82 -12.07 -13.27 -2.75
CA THR A 82 -12.92 -14.17 -1.96
C THR A 82 -14.18 -14.48 -2.73
N HIS A 83 -14.58 -15.76 -2.73
CA HIS A 83 -15.76 -16.24 -3.44
C HIS A 83 -16.69 -16.99 -2.48
N ASN A 84 -17.90 -16.44 -2.27
CA ASN A 84 -18.95 -17.00 -1.40
C ASN A 84 -18.42 -17.41 -0.04
N LEU A 85 -17.46 -16.62 0.50
CA LEU A 85 -16.76 -16.95 1.71
C LEU A 85 -17.70 -16.86 2.92
N ALA A 86 -17.71 -17.91 3.75
CA ALA A 86 -18.35 -17.92 5.05
C ALA A 86 -17.28 -18.00 6.15
N ILE A 87 -17.40 -17.13 7.14
CA ILE A 87 -16.46 -17.02 8.25
C ILE A 87 -17.14 -17.25 9.59
N GLY A 88 -16.38 -17.73 10.56
CA GLY A 88 -16.88 -17.97 11.91
C GLY A 88 -15.94 -18.85 12.72
N TYR A 89 -16.43 -19.31 13.85
CA TYR A 89 -15.69 -20.17 14.77
C TYR A 89 -16.49 -21.44 15.03
N ASP A 90 -15.90 -22.61 14.85
CA ASP A 90 -16.53 -23.92 14.97
C ASP A 90 -17.85 -24.02 14.22
N LYS A 91 -18.97 -24.00 14.93
CA LYS A 91 -20.34 -24.08 14.37
C LYS A 91 -21.06 -22.73 14.32
N LYS A 92 -20.44 -21.64 14.82
CA LYS A 92 -21.06 -20.32 14.85
C LYS A 92 -20.61 -19.51 13.63
N THR A 93 -21.49 -19.38 12.65
CA THR A 93 -21.29 -18.50 11.51
C THR A 93 -21.39 -17.03 11.96
N VAL A 94 -20.40 -16.23 11.55
CA VAL A 94 -20.33 -14.77 11.78
C VAL A 94 -20.87 -14.02 10.58
N ALA A 95 -20.41 -14.36 9.38
CA ALA A 95 -20.89 -13.75 8.13
C ALA A 95 -20.76 -14.76 6.98
N THR A 96 -21.54 -14.56 5.93
CA THR A 96 -21.60 -15.45 4.76
C THR A 96 -21.61 -14.64 3.48
N ASN A 97 -21.40 -15.33 2.35
CA ASN A 97 -21.45 -14.75 1.02
C ASN A 97 -20.54 -13.51 0.87
N LEU A 98 -19.36 -13.58 1.48
CA LEU A 98 -18.37 -12.51 1.41
C LEU A 98 -17.61 -12.64 0.10
N ASN A 99 -17.86 -11.70 -0.82
CA ASN A 99 -17.22 -11.62 -2.12
C ASN A 99 -16.49 -10.28 -2.20
N ALA A 100 -15.17 -10.32 -2.34
CA ALA A 100 -14.33 -9.12 -2.42
C ALA A 100 -13.10 -9.38 -3.26
N GLU A 101 -12.53 -8.30 -3.80
CA GLU A 101 -11.26 -8.27 -4.49
C GLU A 101 -10.42 -7.13 -3.92
N PHE A 102 -9.19 -7.44 -3.51
CA PHE A 102 -8.19 -6.50 -2.98
C PHE A 102 -7.00 -6.49 -3.92
N LYS A 103 -6.62 -5.32 -4.41
CA LYS A 103 -5.59 -5.14 -5.44
C LYS A 103 -4.35 -4.46 -4.90
N ASP A 104 -3.24 -4.68 -5.58
CA ASP A 104 -1.99 -3.95 -5.38
C ASP A 104 -2.16 -2.45 -5.66
N GLY A 105 -1.33 -1.64 -5.00
CA GLY A 105 -1.38 -0.19 -5.10
C GLY A 105 -2.60 0.47 -4.46
N GLU A 106 -3.50 -0.31 -3.81
CA GLU A 106 -4.72 0.21 -3.20
C GLU A 106 -4.69 0.12 -1.66
N LEU A 107 -5.05 1.22 -0.99
CA LEU A 107 -5.42 1.23 0.42
C LEU A 107 -6.91 0.92 0.54
N THR A 108 -7.24 -0.31 0.88
CA THR A 108 -8.63 -0.74 1.08
C THR A 108 -9.04 -0.66 2.54
N CYS A 109 -10.15 0.01 2.82
CA CYS A 109 -10.73 0.10 4.17
C CYS A 109 -11.95 -0.81 4.30
N LEU A 110 -11.91 -1.72 5.27
CA LEU A 110 -13.01 -2.58 5.68
C LEU A 110 -13.77 -1.91 6.83
N LEU A 111 -14.95 -1.44 6.54
CA LEU A 111 -15.82 -0.67 7.43
C LEU A 111 -16.97 -1.53 7.98
N GLY A 112 -17.53 -1.13 9.08
CA GLY A 112 -18.71 -1.77 9.69
C GLY A 112 -18.67 -1.71 11.21
N PRO A 113 -19.80 -2.05 11.87
CA PRO A 113 -19.93 -2.02 13.32
C PRO A 113 -18.89 -2.90 14.04
N ASN A 114 -18.63 -2.59 15.32
CA ASN A 114 -17.78 -3.44 16.14
C ASN A 114 -18.45 -4.80 16.38
N GLY A 115 -17.63 -5.86 16.39
CA GLY A 115 -18.13 -7.23 16.58
C GLY A 115 -18.76 -7.88 15.34
N ILE A 116 -18.86 -7.18 14.22
CA ILE A 116 -19.51 -7.72 13.00
C ILE A 116 -18.68 -8.81 12.30
N GLY A 117 -17.39 -8.96 12.66
CA GLY A 117 -16.52 -10.02 12.09
C GLY A 117 -15.37 -9.52 11.23
N LYS A 118 -15.05 -8.21 11.23
CA LYS A 118 -13.91 -7.66 10.46
C LYS A 118 -12.60 -8.37 10.78
N SER A 119 -12.25 -8.50 12.05
CA SER A 119 -11.04 -9.21 12.49
C SER A 119 -11.08 -10.69 12.12
N THR A 120 -12.25 -11.33 12.22
CA THR A 120 -12.43 -12.73 11.79
C THR A 120 -12.21 -12.87 10.29
N PHE A 121 -12.71 -11.93 9.48
CA PHE A 121 -12.48 -11.91 8.05
C PHE A 121 -10.98 -11.78 7.73
N LEU A 122 -10.27 -10.81 8.34
CA LEU A 122 -8.82 -10.63 8.14
C LEU A 122 -8.03 -11.89 8.55
N ARG A 123 -8.36 -12.50 9.69
CA ARG A 123 -7.73 -13.77 10.13
C ARG A 123 -8.03 -14.93 9.18
N THR A 124 -9.22 -14.95 8.57
CA THR A 124 -9.61 -16.01 7.63
C THR A 124 -8.89 -15.85 6.29
N ILE A 125 -8.82 -14.65 5.75
CA ILE A 125 -8.09 -14.44 4.49
C ILE A 125 -6.58 -14.66 4.61
N MET A 126 -6.01 -14.51 5.81
CA MET A 126 -4.61 -14.88 6.08
C MET A 126 -4.39 -16.38 6.37
N GLY A 127 -5.45 -17.17 6.51
CA GLY A 127 -5.34 -18.59 6.82
C GLY A 127 -5.05 -18.94 8.28
N ILE A 128 -5.14 -17.97 9.21
CA ILE A 128 -5.06 -18.23 10.67
C ILE A 128 -6.33 -18.92 11.13
N GLN A 129 -7.49 -18.45 10.63
CA GLN A 129 -8.79 -19.04 10.89
C GLN A 129 -9.27 -19.76 9.62
N PRO A 130 -9.64 -21.06 9.68
CA PRO A 130 -10.16 -21.74 8.50
C PRO A 130 -11.52 -21.14 8.09
N PRO A 131 -11.81 -21.04 6.79
CA PRO A 131 -13.13 -20.65 6.32
C PRO A 131 -14.15 -21.76 6.62
N LEU A 132 -15.40 -21.39 6.90
CA LEU A 132 -16.51 -22.35 7.06
C LEU A 132 -17.02 -22.85 5.70
N ALA A 133 -16.97 -22.00 4.68
CA ALA A 133 -17.32 -22.32 3.28
C ALA A 133 -16.72 -21.27 2.35
N GLY A 134 -16.74 -21.56 1.03
CA GLY A 134 -16.22 -20.68 0.00
C GLY A 134 -14.72 -20.81 -0.22
N ASN A 135 -14.16 -19.95 -1.07
CA ASN A 135 -12.77 -20.03 -1.48
C ASN A 135 -12.08 -18.67 -1.31
N ILE A 136 -10.78 -18.72 -1.00
CA ILE A 136 -9.89 -17.58 -0.99
C ILE A 136 -8.78 -17.84 -1.99
N ILE A 137 -8.60 -16.94 -2.95
CA ILE A 137 -7.64 -17.07 -4.05
C ILE A 137 -6.65 -15.93 -3.96
N TYR A 138 -5.37 -16.27 -3.97
CA TYR A 138 -4.25 -15.36 -4.11
C TYR A 138 -3.80 -15.38 -5.58
N ASN A 139 -3.87 -14.26 -6.26
CA ASN A 139 -3.28 -14.11 -7.58
C ASN A 139 -1.85 -13.57 -7.42
N ASN A 140 -0.88 -14.24 -8.02
CA ASN A 140 0.52 -13.81 -8.03
C ASN A 140 1.01 -13.79 -9.49
N GLY A 141 1.06 -12.60 -10.08
CA GLY A 141 1.53 -12.43 -11.44
C GLY A 141 0.71 -13.21 -12.47
N GLY A 142 -0.61 -13.27 -12.30
CA GLY A 142 -1.54 -14.01 -13.18
C GLY A 142 -1.68 -15.50 -12.85
N LYS A 143 -1.05 -15.99 -11.78
CA LYS A 143 -1.23 -17.36 -11.29
C LYS A 143 -2.12 -17.36 -10.05
N ASP A 144 -3.29 -17.98 -10.17
CA ASP A 144 -4.23 -18.17 -9.07
C ASP A 144 -3.82 -19.36 -8.19
N ILE A 145 -3.75 -19.12 -6.88
CA ILE A 145 -3.43 -20.13 -5.88
C ILE A 145 -4.51 -20.07 -4.80
N GLU A 146 -5.24 -21.16 -4.60
CA GLU A 146 -6.19 -21.23 -3.48
C GLU A 146 -5.45 -21.35 -2.15
N LEU A 147 -5.90 -20.59 -1.15
CA LEU A 147 -5.32 -20.58 0.20
C LEU A 147 -5.19 -21.99 0.81
N LYS A 148 -6.18 -22.86 0.60
CA LYS A 148 -6.18 -24.24 1.13
C LYS A 148 -5.02 -25.11 0.61
N ASN A 149 -4.42 -24.71 -0.51
CA ASN A 149 -3.30 -25.42 -1.16
C ASN A 149 -1.94 -24.82 -0.80
N MET A 150 -1.92 -23.76 0.02
CA MET A 150 -0.69 -23.09 0.43
C MET A 150 -0.16 -23.64 1.75
N SER A 151 1.16 -23.78 1.85
CA SER A 151 1.79 -24.07 3.13
C SER A 151 1.80 -22.80 4.01
N GLN A 152 1.88 -22.96 5.34
CA GLN A 152 2.02 -21.82 6.27
C GLN A 152 3.22 -20.92 5.93
N LYS A 153 4.30 -21.51 5.43
CA LYS A 153 5.49 -20.77 5.01
C LYS A 153 5.23 -19.94 3.75
N ASP A 154 4.46 -20.47 2.80
CA ASP A 154 4.10 -19.75 1.58
C ASP A 154 3.17 -18.58 1.92
N ILE A 155 2.17 -18.80 2.78
CA ILE A 155 1.28 -17.75 3.28
C ILE A 155 2.09 -16.64 3.96
N ALA A 156 3.03 -17.01 4.85
CA ALA A 156 3.88 -16.04 5.56
C ALA A 156 4.82 -15.23 4.64
N ARG A 157 5.03 -15.65 3.41
CA ARG A 157 5.78 -14.91 2.38
C ARG A 157 4.88 -14.07 1.47
N MET A 158 3.59 -14.30 1.53
CA MET A 158 2.58 -13.59 0.72
C MET A 158 1.86 -12.51 1.51
N VAL A 159 1.59 -12.76 2.79
CA VAL A 159 0.75 -11.89 3.61
C VAL A 159 1.38 -11.68 4.99
N SER A 160 1.40 -10.45 5.44
CA SER A 160 1.67 -10.09 6.82
C SER A 160 0.43 -9.49 7.48
N ILE A 161 0.34 -9.57 8.80
CA ILE A 161 -0.78 -9.03 9.57
C ILE A 161 -0.32 -8.27 10.81
N VAL A 162 -0.99 -7.15 11.06
CA VAL A 162 -0.93 -6.42 12.33
C VAL A 162 -2.29 -6.57 13.01
N LEU A 163 -2.32 -7.21 14.17
CA LEU A 163 -3.54 -7.39 14.97
C LEU A 163 -3.69 -6.27 15.98
N THR A 164 -4.93 -6.01 16.39
CA THR A 164 -5.26 -5.00 17.41
C THR A 164 -4.69 -5.33 18.78
N ASP A 165 -4.47 -6.62 19.06
CA ASP A 165 -3.97 -7.09 20.35
C ASP A 165 -2.59 -6.47 20.63
N LYS A 166 -2.43 -5.88 21.82
CA LYS A 166 -1.17 -5.35 22.31
C LYS A 166 -0.48 -6.46 23.12
N PRO A 167 0.44 -7.23 22.54
CA PRO A 167 1.14 -8.24 23.31
C PRO A 167 1.97 -7.55 24.41
N ASP A 168 1.87 -8.05 25.63
CA ASP A 168 2.82 -7.68 26.69
C ASP A 168 4.15 -8.37 26.39
N VAL A 169 5.03 -7.64 25.73
CA VAL A 169 6.32 -8.18 25.25
C VAL A 169 7.49 -7.83 26.19
N GLY A 170 7.20 -7.28 27.36
CA GLY A 170 8.23 -6.97 28.36
C GLY A 170 9.29 -5.98 27.84
N ASN A 171 10.57 -6.32 28.00
CA ASN A 171 11.70 -5.45 27.67
C ASN A 171 12.25 -5.64 26.24
N ILE A 172 11.49 -6.22 25.32
CA ILE A 172 11.92 -6.42 23.94
C ILE A 172 12.11 -5.07 23.25
N THR A 173 13.24 -4.88 22.58
CA THR A 173 13.59 -3.65 21.85
C THR A 173 12.84 -3.56 20.52
N VAL A 174 12.79 -2.35 19.95
CA VAL A 174 12.26 -2.08 18.61
C VAL A 174 12.94 -2.97 17.56
N GLU A 175 14.28 -3.05 17.58
CA GLU A 175 15.05 -3.88 16.66
C GLU A 175 14.65 -5.36 16.74
N GLU A 176 14.51 -5.90 17.95
CA GLU A 176 14.11 -7.30 18.17
C GLU A 176 12.69 -7.57 17.66
N ILE A 177 11.73 -6.68 17.95
CA ILE A 177 10.34 -6.81 17.46
C ILE A 177 10.31 -6.79 15.92
N VAL A 178 10.99 -5.83 15.28
CA VAL A 178 10.97 -5.72 13.81
C VAL A 178 11.70 -6.90 13.18
N SER A 179 12.77 -7.38 13.82
CA SER A 179 13.51 -8.59 13.42
C SER A 179 12.64 -9.84 13.33
N MET A 180 11.60 -9.95 14.18
CA MET A 180 10.64 -11.07 14.09
C MET A 180 9.91 -11.12 12.75
N GLY A 181 9.81 -9.99 12.02
CA GLY A 181 9.28 -9.94 10.66
C GLY A 181 10.09 -10.80 9.68
N ARG A 182 11.37 -11.07 9.97
CA ARG A 182 12.24 -11.89 9.13
C ARG A 182 12.12 -13.40 9.35
N ASN A 183 11.32 -13.85 10.34
CA ASN A 183 11.16 -15.27 10.66
C ASN A 183 10.85 -16.19 9.46
N PRO A 184 10.04 -15.81 8.44
CA PRO A 184 9.79 -16.66 7.29
C PRO A 184 11.03 -16.93 6.40
N TYR A 185 12.10 -16.14 6.59
CA TYR A 185 13.34 -16.21 5.80
C TYR A 185 14.53 -16.76 6.59
N THR A 186 14.45 -16.73 7.94
CA THR A 186 15.49 -17.27 8.80
C THR A 186 15.40 -18.80 8.88
N GLY A 187 16.53 -19.46 9.19
CA GLY A 187 16.56 -20.89 9.46
C GLY A 187 16.01 -21.23 10.86
N PHE A 188 16.16 -22.51 11.26
CA PHE A 188 15.68 -23.02 12.53
C PHE A 188 16.16 -22.23 13.77
N TRP A 189 17.35 -21.66 13.72
CA TRP A 189 17.94 -20.87 14.80
C TRP A 189 17.52 -19.41 14.82
N GLY A 190 16.71 -18.95 13.86
CA GLY A 190 16.25 -17.55 13.79
C GLY A 190 17.35 -16.51 13.60
N THR A 191 18.54 -16.93 13.20
CA THR A 191 19.71 -16.02 13.03
C THR A 191 19.52 -15.14 11.81
N LEU A 192 19.61 -13.83 12.02
CA LEU A 192 19.56 -12.83 10.94
C LEU A 192 20.91 -12.76 10.24
N ASN A 193 20.92 -12.73 8.92
CA ASN A 193 22.08 -12.39 8.11
C ASN A 193 22.21 -10.86 7.95
N GLU A 194 23.26 -10.38 7.29
CA GLU A 194 23.50 -8.93 7.12
C GLU A 194 22.43 -8.25 6.24
N GLU A 195 21.81 -8.97 5.32
CA GLU A 195 20.71 -8.45 4.50
C GLU A 195 19.44 -8.27 5.34
N ASP A 196 19.10 -9.25 6.17
CA ASP A 196 17.98 -9.16 7.09
C ASP A 196 18.11 -7.95 8.04
N LYS A 197 19.33 -7.71 8.58
CA LYS A 197 19.60 -6.55 9.44
C LYS A 197 19.36 -5.23 8.70
N LYS A 198 19.82 -5.11 7.46
CA LYS A 198 19.58 -3.92 6.62
C LYS A 198 18.10 -3.71 6.33
N ILE A 199 17.32 -4.78 6.13
CA ILE A 199 15.88 -4.70 5.94
C ILE A 199 15.21 -4.19 7.22
N VAL A 200 15.62 -4.68 8.40
CA VAL A 200 15.13 -4.22 9.70
C VAL A 200 15.40 -2.72 9.87
N GLU A 201 16.65 -2.28 9.67
CA GLU A 201 17.04 -0.88 9.77
C GLU A 201 16.21 0.00 8.82
N LYS A 202 16.12 -0.40 7.55
CA LYS A 202 15.36 0.31 6.51
C LYS A 202 13.87 0.42 6.87
N THR A 203 13.25 -0.63 7.40
CA THR A 203 11.83 -0.58 7.74
C THR A 203 11.54 0.28 8.96
N VAL A 204 12.43 0.32 9.94
CA VAL A 204 12.33 1.25 11.07
C VAL A 204 12.53 2.70 10.62
N ASP A 205 13.38 2.93 9.62
CA ASP A 205 13.58 4.25 9.02
C ASP A 205 12.33 4.73 8.25
N ILE A 206 11.70 3.87 7.47
CA ILE A 206 10.46 4.17 6.74
C ILE A 206 9.35 4.68 7.69
N VAL A 207 9.23 4.12 8.88
CA VAL A 207 8.23 4.57 9.88
C VAL A 207 8.73 5.76 10.72
N GLY A 208 9.95 6.26 10.47
CA GLY A 208 10.52 7.45 11.13
C GLY A 208 10.99 7.23 12.56
N LEU A 209 11.34 6.00 12.94
CA LEU A 209 11.64 5.65 14.35
C LEU A 209 13.06 5.09 14.55
N SER A 210 14.00 5.38 13.65
CA SER A 210 15.40 4.88 13.69
C SER A 210 16.11 5.19 15.01
N ARG A 211 15.81 6.33 15.64
CA ARG A 211 16.37 6.73 16.95
C ARG A 211 15.99 5.78 18.09
N TYR A 212 14.92 5.01 17.93
CA TYR A 212 14.39 4.12 18.97
C TYR A 212 14.82 2.66 18.82
N MET A 213 15.69 2.32 17.87
CA MET A 213 16.10 0.93 17.59
C MET A 213 16.41 0.10 18.83
N LYS A 214 17.14 0.66 19.80
CA LYS A 214 17.53 -0.01 21.05
C LYS A 214 16.59 0.25 22.23
N THR A 215 15.50 0.99 22.01
CA THR A 215 14.54 1.31 23.05
C THR A 215 13.57 0.15 23.24
N PRO A 216 13.26 -0.25 24.47
CA PRO A 216 12.18 -1.21 24.76
C PRO A 216 10.84 -0.69 24.23
N ILE A 217 10.08 -1.55 23.55
CA ILE A 217 8.81 -1.15 22.93
C ILE A 217 7.79 -0.64 23.96
N GLY A 218 7.87 -1.10 25.21
CA GLY A 218 7.03 -0.65 26.31
C GLY A 218 7.21 0.83 26.68
N GLN A 219 8.34 1.47 26.29
CA GLN A 219 8.62 2.88 26.55
C GLN A 219 8.11 3.82 25.44
N LEU A 220 7.61 3.27 24.33
CA LEU A 220 7.06 4.04 23.21
C LEU A 220 5.61 4.45 23.50
N SER A 221 5.21 5.60 22.93
CA SER A 221 3.80 5.99 22.85
C SER A 221 3.00 4.96 22.03
N ASP A 222 1.68 4.94 22.20
CA ASP A 222 0.82 4.01 21.44
C ASP A 222 0.96 4.22 19.93
N GLY A 223 1.09 5.47 19.45
CA GLY A 223 1.31 5.78 18.04
C GLY A 223 2.66 5.26 17.52
N GLU A 224 3.74 5.46 18.26
CA GLU A 224 5.06 4.93 17.91
C GLU A 224 5.07 3.40 17.92
N ARG A 225 4.43 2.79 18.92
CA ARG A 225 4.29 1.34 19.01
C ARG A 225 3.55 0.77 17.81
N GLN A 226 2.45 1.40 17.39
CA GLN A 226 1.69 0.98 16.23
C GLN A 226 2.50 1.10 14.93
N LYS A 227 3.29 2.17 14.77
CA LYS A 227 4.23 2.31 13.67
C LYS A 227 5.29 1.19 13.67
N ILE A 228 5.81 0.78 14.84
CA ILE A 228 6.76 -0.33 14.94
C ILE A 228 6.11 -1.68 14.59
N MET A 229 4.87 -1.92 14.99
CA MET A 229 4.15 -3.14 14.56
C MET A 229 3.94 -3.16 13.05
N THR A 230 3.69 -2.00 12.44
CA THR A 230 3.65 -1.86 10.97
C THR A 230 5.03 -2.11 10.35
N ALA A 231 6.12 -1.59 10.95
CA ALA A 231 7.49 -1.87 10.49
C ALA A 231 7.83 -3.36 10.55
N LYS A 232 7.40 -4.07 11.61
CA LYS A 232 7.53 -5.54 11.70
C LYS A 232 6.84 -6.23 10.53
N ALA A 233 5.59 -5.85 10.21
CA ALA A 233 4.88 -6.41 9.06
C ALA A 233 5.57 -6.06 7.73
N LEU A 234 6.12 -4.86 7.60
CA LEU A 234 6.86 -4.41 6.43
C LEU A 234 8.20 -5.16 6.27
N ALA A 235 8.91 -5.44 7.38
CA ALA A 235 10.15 -6.22 7.40
C ALA A 235 9.97 -7.66 6.91
N GLN A 236 8.74 -8.17 6.93
CA GLN A 236 8.39 -9.46 6.34
C GLN A 236 8.43 -9.45 4.81
N GLU A 237 8.54 -8.26 4.17
CA GLU A 237 8.62 -8.06 2.72
C GLU A 237 7.51 -8.74 1.92
N THR A 238 6.34 -8.88 2.53
CA THR A 238 5.17 -9.43 1.84
C THR A 238 4.55 -8.40 0.91
N PRO A 239 3.97 -8.82 -0.22
CA PRO A 239 3.21 -7.93 -1.11
C PRO A 239 1.89 -7.46 -0.49
N ILE A 240 1.34 -8.22 0.44
CA ILE A 240 0.04 -7.96 1.08
C ILE A 240 0.23 -7.69 2.56
N ILE A 241 -0.37 -6.62 3.07
CA ILE A 241 -0.38 -6.26 4.49
C ILE A 241 -1.82 -6.08 4.96
N LEU A 242 -2.21 -6.86 5.95
CA LEU A 242 -3.50 -6.78 6.61
C LEU A 242 -3.33 -6.08 7.96
N LEU A 243 -4.21 -5.14 8.30
CA LEU A 243 -4.16 -4.44 9.58
C LEU A 243 -5.54 -4.43 10.23
N ASP A 244 -5.59 -4.93 11.45
CA ASP A 244 -6.82 -4.95 12.23
C ASP A 244 -6.85 -3.74 13.16
N GLU A 245 -7.70 -2.76 12.85
CA GLU A 245 -7.87 -1.49 13.56
C GLU A 245 -6.56 -0.75 13.90
N PRO A 246 -5.68 -0.46 12.91
CA PRO A 246 -4.35 0.11 13.16
C PRO A 246 -4.39 1.53 13.76
N THR A 247 -5.52 2.19 13.78
CA THR A 247 -5.72 3.54 14.32
C THR A 247 -6.40 3.55 15.69
N SER A 248 -6.76 2.38 16.23
CA SER A 248 -7.38 2.28 17.56
C SER A 248 -6.44 2.81 18.65
N PHE A 249 -7.01 3.50 19.63
CA PHE A 249 -6.30 4.08 20.78
C PHE A 249 -5.31 5.21 20.44
N LEU A 250 -5.29 5.70 19.20
CA LEU A 250 -4.45 6.82 18.79
C LEU A 250 -5.22 8.14 18.92
N ASP A 251 -4.52 9.22 19.25
CA ASP A 251 -5.04 10.58 19.09
C ASP A 251 -5.24 10.90 17.60
N PHE A 252 -5.98 11.96 17.33
CA PHE A 252 -6.36 12.32 15.95
C PHE A 252 -5.15 12.54 15.03
N GLN A 253 -4.10 13.21 15.51
CA GLN A 253 -2.91 13.48 14.71
C GLN A 253 -2.18 12.17 14.37
N SER A 254 -1.97 11.30 15.36
CA SER A 254 -1.36 9.97 15.17
C SER A 254 -2.16 9.08 14.23
N LYS A 255 -3.50 9.16 14.26
CA LYS A 255 -4.38 8.46 13.29
C LYS A 255 -4.13 8.93 11.86
N VAL A 256 -4.09 10.25 11.64
CA VAL A 256 -3.83 10.83 10.31
C VAL A 256 -2.45 10.42 9.80
N GLU A 257 -1.43 10.48 10.66
CA GLU A 257 -0.07 10.06 10.30
C GLU A 257 0.00 8.56 9.94
N MET A 258 -0.68 7.70 10.69
CA MET A 258 -0.77 6.27 10.41
C MET A 258 -1.46 6.00 9.08
N MET A 259 -2.61 6.61 8.84
CA MET A 259 -3.33 6.45 7.57
C MET A 259 -2.52 6.95 6.38
N LYS A 260 -1.79 8.06 6.55
CA LYS A 260 -0.87 8.58 5.52
C LYS A 260 0.24 7.57 5.24
N LEU A 261 0.92 7.05 6.27
CA LEU A 261 1.94 6.03 6.12
C LEU A 261 1.42 4.81 5.34
N LEU A 262 0.25 4.28 5.71
CA LEU A 262 -0.33 3.12 5.03
C LEU A 262 -0.68 3.41 3.57
N ARG A 263 -1.16 4.62 3.27
CA ARG A 263 -1.43 5.05 1.91
C ARG A 263 -0.15 5.19 1.09
N ASP A 264 0.90 5.79 1.64
CA ASP A 264 2.20 5.91 0.98
C ASP A 264 2.80 4.50 0.72
N LEU A 265 2.67 3.56 1.66
CA LEU A 265 3.07 2.16 1.46
C LEU A 265 2.27 1.47 0.34
N ALA A 266 0.97 1.74 0.21
CA ALA A 266 0.18 1.20 -0.88
C ALA A 266 0.62 1.77 -2.23
N HIS A 267 0.71 3.10 -2.35
CA HIS A 267 0.92 3.78 -3.61
C HIS A 267 2.39 3.75 -4.08
N ASP A 268 3.34 4.03 -3.18
CA ASP A 268 4.75 4.18 -3.55
C ASP A 268 5.48 2.83 -3.58
N MET A 269 5.03 1.87 -2.77
CA MET A 269 5.62 0.52 -2.72
C MET A 269 4.74 -0.55 -3.39
N GLU A 270 3.67 -0.14 -4.07
CA GLU A 270 2.74 -1.01 -4.83
C GLU A 270 2.21 -2.19 -3.99
N LYS A 271 1.98 -1.97 -2.68
CA LYS A 271 1.47 -3.03 -1.79
C LYS A 271 -0.05 -3.08 -1.78
N THR A 272 -0.60 -4.29 -1.66
CA THR A 272 -2.01 -4.48 -1.32
C THR A 272 -2.19 -4.25 0.17
N ILE A 273 -2.84 -3.16 0.57
CA ILE A 273 -3.09 -2.86 1.98
C ILE A 273 -4.58 -2.94 2.28
N VAL A 274 -4.94 -3.80 3.22
CA VAL A 274 -6.32 -3.94 3.70
C VAL A 274 -6.35 -3.67 5.20
N LEU A 275 -7.08 -2.66 5.61
CA LEU A 275 -7.26 -2.36 7.03
C LEU A 275 -8.73 -2.40 7.45
N SER A 276 -9.00 -2.91 8.65
CA SER A 276 -10.28 -2.69 9.31
C SER A 276 -10.25 -1.38 10.09
N THR A 277 -11.35 -0.65 10.07
CA THR A 277 -11.49 0.56 10.89
C THR A 277 -12.96 0.88 11.16
N HIS A 278 -13.20 1.57 12.26
CA HIS A 278 -14.47 2.22 12.58
C HIS A 278 -14.43 3.74 12.37
N ASP A 279 -13.27 4.29 11.98
CA ASP A 279 -13.09 5.71 11.69
C ASP A 279 -13.50 6.02 10.24
N LEU A 280 -14.82 6.24 10.07
CA LEU A 280 -15.42 6.43 8.74
C LEU A 280 -14.90 7.69 8.04
N MET A 281 -14.60 8.76 8.79
CA MET A 281 -14.11 10.02 8.23
C MET A 281 -12.71 9.84 7.62
N LEU A 282 -11.79 9.18 8.32
CA LEU A 282 -10.45 8.92 7.80
C LEU A 282 -10.49 7.94 6.64
N ALA A 283 -11.32 6.90 6.71
CA ALA A 283 -11.50 5.96 5.61
C ALA A 283 -12.02 6.64 4.34
N GLU A 284 -13.03 7.52 4.45
CA GLU A 284 -13.56 8.31 3.32
C GLU A 284 -12.48 9.17 2.67
N LYS A 285 -11.68 9.89 3.48
CA LYS A 285 -10.67 10.82 2.97
C LYS A 285 -9.43 10.14 2.40
N MET A 286 -9.00 9.04 2.97
CA MET A 286 -7.68 8.46 2.69
C MET A 286 -7.72 7.09 2.02
N GLY A 287 -8.80 6.31 2.20
CA GLY A 287 -8.97 5.02 1.53
C GLY A 287 -9.21 5.17 0.02
N ASP A 288 -8.65 4.26 -0.77
CA ASP A 288 -8.90 4.19 -2.21
C ASP A 288 -10.15 3.39 -2.50
N LYS A 289 -10.34 2.28 -1.78
CA LYS A 289 -11.51 1.40 -1.88
C LYS A 289 -12.13 1.17 -0.52
N LEU A 290 -13.44 1.22 -0.46
CA LEU A 290 -14.20 1.07 0.77
C LEU A 290 -15.15 -0.13 0.65
N TRP A 291 -15.11 -1.00 1.66
CA TRP A 291 -16.02 -2.13 1.79
C TRP A 291 -16.80 -2.02 3.09
N TRP A 292 -18.10 -2.15 2.99
CA TRP A 292 -19.00 -2.16 4.15
C TRP A 292 -19.35 -3.61 4.51
N MET A 293 -19.03 -3.99 5.73
CA MET A 293 -19.31 -5.32 6.26
C MET A 293 -20.48 -5.30 7.24
N GLU A 294 -21.45 -6.11 6.93
CA GLU A 294 -22.56 -6.51 7.80
C GLU A 294 -22.64 -8.05 7.83
N SER A 295 -23.81 -8.64 7.57
CA SER A 295 -23.92 -10.08 7.32
C SER A 295 -23.26 -10.51 6.00
N THR A 296 -23.05 -9.57 5.10
CA THR A 296 -22.37 -9.69 3.81
C THR A 296 -21.33 -8.58 3.65
N LEU A 297 -20.58 -8.60 2.56
CA LEU A 297 -19.57 -7.59 2.24
C LEU A 297 -19.96 -6.88 0.95
N GLN A 298 -20.07 -5.56 0.97
CA GLN A 298 -20.48 -4.74 -0.16
C GLN A 298 -19.54 -3.55 -0.38
N PRO A 299 -19.19 -3.22 -1.63
CA PRO A 299 -18.45 -2.00 -1.91
C PRO A 299 -19.33 -0.79 -1.62
N ILE A 300 -18.75 0.25 -1.01
CA ILE A 300 -19.42 1.52 -0.75
C ILE A 300 -18.67 2.66 -1.41
N SER A 301 -19.40 3.54 -2.12
CA SER A 301 -18.77 4.76 -2.67
C SER A 301 -18.53 5.80 -1.58
N LYS A 302 -17.54 6.66 -1.78
CA LYS A 302 -17.25 7.77 -0.86
C LYS A 302 -18.46 8.69 -0.69
N ASP A 303 -19.19 8.98 -1.77
CA ASP A 303 -20.39 9.82 -1.72
C ASP A 303 -21.48 9.21 -0.85
N ARG A 304 -21.69 7.89 -0.96
CA ARG A 304 -22.67 7.18 -0.13
C ARG A 304 -22.25 7.18 1.35
N LEU A 305 -20.97 7.01 1.62
CA LEU A 305 -20.44 7.08 2.98
C LEU A 305 -20.56 8.50 3.56
N SER A 306 -20.27 9.52 2.76
CA SER A 306 -20.42 10.93 3.16
C SER A 306 -21.86 11.28 3.50
N ASN A 307 -22.83 10.83 2.68
CA ASN A 307 -24.27 11.01 2.97
C ASN A 307 -24.66 10.31 4.27
N TYR A 308 -24.22 9.06 4.48
CA TYR A 308 -24.47 8.33 5.72
C TYR A 308 -23.91 9.07 6.95
N LEU A 309 -22.70 9.63 6.86
CA LEU A 309 -22.11 10.43 7.94
C LEU A 309 -22.90 11.69 8.24
N THR A 310 -23.40 12.38 7.22
CA THR A 310 -24.24 13.56 7.36
C THR A 310 -25.54 13.22 8.05
N ASP A 311 -26.25 12.18 7.62
CA ASP A 311 -27.50 11.72 8.21
C ASP A 311 -27.35 11.35 9.70
N VAL A 312 -26.25 10.66 10.05
CA VAL A 312 -25.94 10.29 11.44
C VAL A 312 -25.69 11.53 12.30
N LEU A 313 -24.94 12.51 11.77
CA LEU A 313 -24.66 13.76 12.49
C LEU A 313 -25.94 14.57 12.72
N ASP A 314 -26.78 14.74 11.69
CA ASP A 314 -28.04 15.51 11.79
C ASP A 314 -29.00 14.86 12.78
N THR A 315 -29.17 13.54 12.70
CA THR A 315 -30.04 12.80 13.64
C THR A 315 -29.56 12.93 15.09
N THR A 316 -28.24 12.93 15.30
CA THR A 316 -27.63 13.05 16.64
C THR A 316 -27.82 14.46 17.20
N VAL A 317 -27.62 15.50 16.38
CA VAL A 317 -27.85 16.90 16.76
C VAL A 317 -29.29 17.17 17.10
N GLU A 318 -30.27 16.65 16.34
CA GLU A 318 -31.68 16.79 16.64
C GLU A 318 -32.06 16.14 17.98
N ARG A 319 -31.58 14.92 18.27
CA ARG A 319 -31.80 14.24 19.55
C ARG A 319 -31.23 15.03 20.74
N THR A 320 -30.08 15.66 20.58
CA THR A 320 -29.46 16.46 21.64
C THR A 320 -30.19 17.78 21.89
N ARG A 321 -30.92 18.32 20.90
CA ARG A 321 -31.77 19.52 21.05
C ARG A 321 -33.09 19.25 21.73
N MET A 322 -33.53 17.99 21.78
CA MET A 322 -34.80 17.57 22.42
C MET A 322 -34.63 17.17 23.89
N LEU A 323 -33.39 17.13 24.41
CA LEU A 323 -33.04 16.89 25.81
C LEU A 323 -32.67 18.22 26.50
#